data_27429cfc00e1c6495585f77b2bad93db
#
_entry.id   27429cfc00e1c6495585f77b2bad93db
#
_cell.length_a   1.000
_cell.length_b   1.000
_cell.length_c   1.000
_cell.angle_alpha   90.00
_cell.angle_beta   90.00
_cell.angle_gamma   90.00
#
_symmetry.space_group_name_H-M   'P 1'
#
loop_
_entity.id
_entity.type
_entity.pdbx_description
1 polymer ?
#
loop_
_entity_poly.entity_id
_entity_poly.type
_entity_poly.pdbx_seq_one_letter_code
_entity_poly.pdbx_strand_id
1 'polypeptide(L)'
;MGVACDLRIVTPRLMLRPLTEDDVAALARIGADPRVAPMMGTIPVPWPEPDIRRWIARSRFRGEIGFRIGIARREGGLIGAAGLGGAPASLAYFLDPAAWGQGYATEAMRAFLSACFARFPGLDVIAADHFADNPGSARVLEKLGFDRTGTGTGRSLARLEPAPNIHYRLFRVTFEASDEVS
;
A
#
# COMPACT_ATOMS: atom_id res chain seq x y z
N MET A 1 -19.45 22.97 2.89
CA MET A 1 -19.56 21.81 1.98
C MET A 1 -18.17 21.45 1.53
N GLY A 2 -17.54 20.45 2.18
CA GLY A 2 -16.21 19.99 1.81
C GLY A 2 -16.29 19.24 0.49
N VAL A 3 -15.57 19.70 -0.51
CA VAL A 3 -15.31 18.96 -1.74
C VAL A 3 -14.62 17.67 -1.30
N ALA A 4 -15.30 16.53 -1.46
CA ALA A 4 -14.66 15.24 -1.30
C ALA A 4 -13.55 15.17 -2.35
N CYS A 5 -12.31 15.37 -1.92
CA CYS A 5 -11.15 15.32 -2.82
C CYS A 5 -10.90 13.83 -3.12
N ASP A 6 -11.59 13.33 -4.15
CA ASP A 6 -11.40 11.97 -4.64
C ASP A 6 -10.00 11.86 -5.25
N LEU A 7 -9.06 11.32 -4.48
CA LEU A 7 -7.72 11.03 -4.99
C LEU A 7 -7.83 9.89 -6.02
N ARG A 8 -7.59 10.23 -7.29
CA ARG A 8 -7.53 9.26 -8.39
C ARG A 8 -6.21 9.42 -9.13
N ILE A 9 -5.52 8.31 -9.35
CA ILE A 9 -4.23 8.28 -10.02
C ILE A 9 -4.34 7.26 -11.16
N VAL A 10 -4.04 7.69 -12.37
CA VAL A 10 -4.10 6.83 -13.56
C VAL A 10 -2.67 6.56 -14.04
N THR A 11 -2.37 5.30 -14.30
CA THR A 11 -1.12 4.84 -14.88
C THR A 11 -1.39 4.13 -16.22
N PRO A 12 -0.38 3.69 -16.97
CA PRO A 12 -0.63 2.96 -18.21
C PRO A 12 -1.55 1.74 -18.06
N ARG A 13 -1.46 1.00 -16.95
CA ARG A 13 -2.20 -0.26 -16.76
C ARG A 13 -3.19 -0.24 -15.59
N LEU A 14 -3.06 0.74 -14.69
CA LEU A 14 -3.79 0.76 -13.42
C LEU A 14 -4.57 2.05 -13.23
N MET A 15 -5.56 1.97 -12.35
CA MET A 15 -6.26 3.09 -11.75
C MET A 15 -6.24 2.91 -10.24
N LEU A 16 -5.59 3.85 -9.54
CA LEU A 16 -5.69 3.95 -8.09
C LEU A 16 -6.87 4.88 -7.78
N ARG A 17 -7.84 4.39 -7.03
CA ARG A 17 -9.11 5.08 -6.77
C ARG A 17 -9.60 4.83 -5.35
N PRO A 18 -10.52 5.67 -4.84
CA PRO A 18 -11.18 5.38 -3.58
C PRO A 18 -11.79 3.97 -3.60
N LEU A 19 -11.70 3.30 -2.45
CA LEU A 19 -12.36 2.02 -2.23
C LEU A 19 -13.86 2.23 -2.07
N THR A 20 -14.64 1.30 -2.60
CA THR A 20 -16.11 1.33 -2.56
C THR A 20 -16.68 0.01 -2.00
N GLU A 21 -18.00 -0.04 -1.79
CA GLU A 21 -18.71 -1.25 -1.38
C GLU A 21 -18.52 -2.41 -2.38
N ASP A 22 -18.38 -2.10 -3.66
CA ASP A 22 -18.16 -3.11 -4.71
C ASP A 22 -16.83 -3.85 -4.59
N ASP A 23 -15.90 -3.28 -3.81
CA ASP A 23 -14.58 -3.86 -3.58
C ASP A 23 -14.56 -4.90 -2.45
N VAL A 24 -15.64 -5.01 -1.66
CA VAL A 24 -15.71 -5.88 -0.47
C VAL A 24 -15.38 -7.34 -0.80
N ALA A 25 -15.99 -7.88 -1.86
CA ALA A 25 -15.77 -9.28 -2.25
C ALA A 25 -14.32 -9.53 -2.71
N ALA A 26 -13.72 -8.59 -3.46
CA ALA A 26 -12.33 -8.69 -3.88
C ALA A 26 -11.37 -8.60 -2.68
N LEU A 27 -11.60 -7.66 -1.76
CA LEU A 27 -10.80 -7.52 -0.53
C LEU A 27 -10.90 -8.75 0.36
N ALA A 28 -12.11 -9.33 0.54
CA ALA A 28 -12.30 -10.55 1.30
C ALA A 28 -11.49 -11.72 0.71
N ARG A 29 -11.54 -11.89 -0.60
CA ARG A 29 -10.82 -12.95 -1.31
C ARG A 29 -9.31 -12.75 -1.22
N ILE A 30 -8.82 -11.54 -1.47
CA ILE A 30 -7.36 -11.22 -1.43
C ILE A 30 -6.84 -11.34 0.00
N GLY A 31 -7.56 -10.76 0.98
CA GLY A 31 -7.17 -10.78 2.38
C GLY A 31 -7.23 -12.15 3.04
N ALA A 32 -8.03 -13.09 2.51
CA ALA A 32 -8.08 -14.47 2.99
C ALA A 32 -6.96 -15.36 2.39
N ASP A 33 -6.24 -14.87 1.37
CA ASP A 33 -5.16 -15.66 0.75
C ASP A 33 -4.01 -15.86 1.76
N PRO A 34 -3.59 -17.13 2.01
CA PRO A 34 -2.55 -17.44 2.98
C PRO A 34 -1.16 -16.89 2.61
N ARG A 35 -0.99 -16.41 1.39
CA ARG A 35 0.24 -15.73 0.94
C ARG A 35 0.20 -14.23 1.19
N VAL A 36 -0.99 -13.64 1.41
CA VAL A 36 -1.20 -12.19 1.61
C VAL A 36 -1.39 -11.85 3.09
N ALA A 37 -2.35 -12.47 3.75
CA ALA A 37 -2.72 -12.13 5.12
C ALA A 37 -1.55 -12.12 6.11
N PRO A 38 -0.64 -13.12 6.13
CA PRO A 38 0.49 -13.14 7.06
C PRO A 38 1.51 -12.02 6.82
N MET A 39 1.49 -11.39 5.63
CA MET A 39 2.36 -10.28 5.26
C MET A 39 1.79 -8.91 5.65
N MET A 40 0.55 -8.88 6.14
CA MET A 40 -0.15 -7.65 6.55
C MET A 40 -0.32 -7.59 8.06
N GLY A 41 -0.01 -6.43 8.65
CA GLY A 41 -0.12 -6.26 10.10
C GLY A 41 -1.56 -6.29 10.63
N THR A 42 -2.51 -5.78 9.85
CA THR A 42 -3.85 -5.43 10.33
C THR A 42 -5.00 -6.19 9.66
N ILE A 43 -4.71 -7.16 8.81
CA ILE A 43 -5.74 -8.00 8.16
C ILE A 43 -5.90 -9.30 8.97
N PRO A 44 -7.05 -9.53 9.61
CA PRO A 44 -7.32 -10.78 10.31
C PRO A 44 -7.68 -11.91 9.33
N VAL A 45 -7.59 -13.14 9.77
CA VAL A 45 -8.09 -14.30 9.03
C VAL A 45 -9.00 -15.11 9.96
N PRO A 46 -10.28 -15.27 9.61
CA PRO A 46 -10.98 -14.68 8.45
C PRO A 46 -11.11 -13.15 8.55
N TRP A 47 -11.31 -12.48 7.40
CA TRP A 47 -11.62 -11.05 7.35
C TRP A 47 -13.11 -10.86 7.04
N PRO A 48 -13.97 -10.67 8.05
CA PRO A 48 -15.41 -10.61 7.86
C PRO A 48 -15.83 -9.37 7.07
N GLU A 49 -16.84 -9.49 6.21
CA GLU A 49 -17.34 -8.36 5.41
C GLU A 49 -17.68 -7.10 6.23
N PRO A 50 -18.31 -7.17 7.42
CA PRO A 50 -18.54 -5.97 8.20
C PRO A 50 -17.27 -5.23 8.59
N ASP A 51 -16.16 -5.96 8.81
CA ASP A 51 -14.85 -5.37 9.13
C ASP A 51 -14.21 -4.75 7.89
N ILE A 52 -14.37 -5.38 6.73
CA ILE A 52 -13.93 -4.83 5.45
C ILE A 52 -14.66 -3.52 5.16
N ARG A 53 -15.98 -3.46 5.35
CA ARG A 53 -16.79 -2.24 5.19
C ARG A 53 -16.32 -1.11 6.11
N ARG A 54 -16.05 -1.44 7.39
CA ARG A 54 -15.47 -0.46 8.33
C ARG A 54 -14.07 -0.01 7.91
N TRP A 55 -13.26 -0.93 7.41
CA TRP A 55 -11.92 -0.63 6.92
C TRP A 55 -11.98 0.30 5.69
N ILE A 56 -12.87 0.06 4.73
CA ILE A 56 -13.13 0.94 3.57
C ILE A 56 -13.58 2.34 4.05
N ALA A 57 -14.54 2.41 4.97
CA ALA A 57 -15.06 3.69 5.47
C ALA A 57 -13.96 4.55 6.13
N ARG A 58 -13.03 3.90 6.85
CA ARG A 58 -11.87 4.56 7.47
C ARG A 58 -10.74 4.88 6.51
N SER A 59 -10.77 4.32 5.31
CA SER A 59 -9.71 4.47 4.30
C SER A 59 -9.83 5.76 3.49
N ARG A 60 -10.96 6.46 3.55
CA ARG A 60 -11.25 7.64 2.72
C ARG A 60 -10.21 8.72 2.91
N PHE A 61 -9.72 9.25 1.80
CA PHE A 61 -8.87 10.43 1.78
C PHE A 61 -9.65 11.67 2.23
N ARG A 62 -9.11 12.40 3.21
CA ARG A 62 -9.73 13.62 3.78
C ARG A 62 -8.80 14.83 3.72
N GLY A 63 -7.79 14.78 2.86
CA GLY A 63 -6.76 15.82 2.76
C GLY A 63 -5.56 15.65 3.68
N GLU A 64 -5.55 14.59 4.49
CA GLU A 64 -4.52 14.29 5.50
C GLU A 64 -3.94 12.90 5.29
N ILE A 65 -2.75 12.66 5.86
CA ILE A 65 -2.14 11.32 5.96
C ILE A 65 -2.99 10.45 6.89
N GLY A 66 -3.18 9.19 6.54
CA GLY A 66 -4.06 8.26 7.26
C GLY A 66 -5.15 7.69 6.35
N PHE A 67 -4.85 7.52 5.07
CA PHE A 67 -5.80 7.04 4.07
C PHE A 67 -5.28 5.80 3.33
N ARG A 68 -6.21 5.15 2.62
CA ARG A 68 -5.91 4.04 1.71
C ARG A 68 -6.65 4.22 0.40
N ILE A 69 -6.13 3.60 -0.64
CA ILE A 69 -6.64 3.68 -2.00
C ILE A 69 -6.65 2.28 -2.61
N GLY A 70 -7.67 1.97 -3.36
CA GLY A 70 -7.74 0.72 -4.11
C GLY A 70 -6.86 0.77 -5.36
N ILE A 71 -6.22 -0.34 -5.68
CA ILE A 71 -5.46 -0.55 -6.91
C ILE A 71 -6.30 -1.44 -7.81
N ALA A 72 -6.76 -0.92 -8.95
CA ALA A 72 -7.55 -1.64 -9.93
C ALA A 72 -6.84 -1.66 -11.29
N ARG A 73 -7.09 -2.68 -12.10
CA ARG A 73 -6.71 -2.65 -13.52
C ARG A 73 -7.62 -1.65 -14.24
N ARG A 74 -7.10 -0.96 -15.26
CA ARG A 74 -7.92 -0.01 -16.05
C ARG A 74 -9.15 -0.68 -16.69
N GLU A 75 -8.96 -1.91 -17.14
CA GLU A 75 -10.00 -2.75 -17.75
C GLU A 75 -10.26 -3.97 -16.86
N GLY A 76 -10.54 -3.74 -15.59
CA GLY A 76 -10.76 -4.85 -14.67
C GLY A 76 -11.06 -4.42 -13.25
N GLY A 77 -11.20 -5.41 -12.38
CA GLY A 77 -11.51 -5.24 -10.98
C GLY A 77 -10.31 -4.86 -10.11
N LEU A 78 -10.61 -4.69 -8.83
CA LEU A 78 -9.61 -4.46 -7.79
C LEU A 78 -8.61 -5.61 -7.72
N ILE A 79 -7.34 -5.27 -7.67
CA ILE A 79 -6.22 -6.21 -7.50
C ILE A 79 -5.41 -5.97 -6.22
N GLY A 80 -5.77 -4.97 -5.42
CA GLY A 80 -5.08 -4.70 -4.17
C GLY A 80 -5.41 -3.32 -3.61
N ALA A 81 -4.64 -2.92 -2.61
CA ALA A 81 -4.75 -1.60 -2.01
C ALA A 81 -3.37 -1.09 -1.55
N ALA A 82 -3.26 0.23 -1.46
CA ALA A 82 -2.14 0.93 -0.86
C ALA A 82 -2.63 1.94 0.17
N GLY A 83 -1.76 2.34 1.08
CA GLY A 83 -2.06 3.36 2.06
C GLY A 83 -0.82 4.07 2.56
N LEU A 84 -1.03 5.30 3.00
CA LEU A 84 -0.04 6.10 3.70
C LEU A 84 -0.61 6.50 5.06
N GLY A 85 0.04 6.14 6.14
CA GLY A 85 -0.45 6.43 7.49
C GLY A 85 0.64 6.35 8.54
N GLY A 86 0.27 6.68 9.78
CA GLY A 86 1.21 6.62 10.91
C GLY A 86 2.01 7.90 11.13
N ALA A 87 2.77 7.90 12.22
CA ALA A 87 3.74 8.94 12.57
C ALA A 87 5.01 8.25 13.10
N PRO A 88 6.08 8.15 12.31
CA PRO A 88 6.28 8.72 10.97
C PRO A 88 5.36 8.10 9.91
N ALA A 89 5.14 8.86 8.81
CA ALA A 89 4.34 8.37 7.68
C ALA A 89 4.94 7.11 7.09
N SER A 90 4.12 6.08 6.95
CA SER A 90 4.56 4.76 6.49
C SER A 90 3.68 4.27 5.34
N LEU A 91 4.34 3.71 4.32
CA LEU A 91 3.71 3.05 3.18
C LEU A 91 3.34 1.62 3.54
N ALA A 92 2.11 1.24 3.22
CA ALA A 92 1.68 -0.16 3.23
C ALA A 92 0.90 -0.48 1.94
N TYR A 93 1.07 -1.69 1.42
CA TYR A 93 0.35 -2.15 0.24
C TYR A 93 0.27 -3.68 0.19
N PHE A 94 -0.71 -4.16 -0.53
CA PHE A 94 -0.82 -5.57 -0.90
C PHE A 94 -1.48 -5.73 -2.25
N LEU A 95 -1.17 -6.81 -2.94
CA LEU A 95 -1.79 -7.20 -4.20
C LEU A 95 -2.26 -8.65 -4.16
N ASP A 96 -3.30 -8.93 -4.95
CA ASP A 96 -3.72 -10.27 -5.31
C ASP A 96 -2.52 -11.06 -5.85
N PRO A 97 -2.25 -12.27 -5.35
CA PRO A 97 -1.20 -13.13 -5.88
C PRO A 97 -1.28 -13.37 -7.39
N ALA A 98 -2.49 -13.37 -7.98
CA ALA A 98 -2.67 -13.47 -9.43
C ALA A 98 -2.10 -12.26 -10.22
N ALA A 99 -1.81 -11.16 -9.52
CA ALA A 99 -1.21 -9.96 -10.10
C ALA A 99 0.30 -9.83 -9.83
N TRP A 100 0.90 -10.78 -9.12
CA TRP A 100 2.34 -10.74 -8.80
C TRP A 100 3.22 -11.02 -10.02
N GLY A 101 4.47 -10.58 -9.97
CA GLY A 101 5.47 -10.83 -11.03
C GLY A 101 5.27 -9.99 -12.31
N GLN A 102 4.23 -9.17 -12.39
CA GLN A 102 3.85 -8.40 -13.59
C GLN A 102 4.26 -6.91 -13.50
N GLY A 103 4.95 -6.51 -12.44
CA GLY A 103 5.39 -5.12 -12.23
C GLY A 103 4.30 -4.17 -11.70
N TYR A 104 3.08 -4.64 -11.46
CA TYR A 104 1.98 -3.81 -10.98
C TYR A 104 2.26 -3.12 -9.65
N ALA A 105 2.91 -3.81 -8.70
CA ALA A 105 3.25 -3.20 -7.42
C ALA A 105 4.18 -1.99 -7.58
N THR A 106 5.24 -2.13 -8.37
CA THR A 106 6.18 -1.03 -8.63
C THR A 106 5.51 0.13 -9.34
N GLU A 107 4.69 -0.15 -10.38
CA GLU A 107 3.95 0.87 -11.11
C GLU A 107 2.97 1.62 -10.20
N ALA A 108 2.17 0.90 -9.44
CA ALA A 108 1.19 1.48 -8.53
C ALA A 108 1.87 2.33 -7.44
N MET A 109 2.92 1.80 -6.81
CA MET A 109 3.58 2.50 -5.70
C MET A 109 4.37 3.70 -6.18
N ARG A 110 5.02 3.67 -7.34
CA ARG A 110 5.68 4.84 -7.91
C ARG A 110 4.68 5.99 -8.11
N ALA A 111 3.57 5.72 -8.78
CA ALA A 111 2.52 6.71 -9.00
C ALA A 111 1.87 7.21 -7.69
N PHE A 112 1.66 6.32 -6.72
CA PHE A 112 1.11 6.67 -5.41
C PHE A 112 2.06 7.56 -4.61
N LEU A 113 3.35 7.24 -4.56
CA LEU A 113 4.36 8.03 -3.86
C LEU A 113 4.53 9.41 -4.50
N SER A 114 4.57 9.50 -5.83
CA SER A 114 4.62 10.77 -6.56
C SER A 114 3.43 11.66 -6.18
N ALA A 115 2.21 11.10 -6.19
CA ALA A 115 1.01 11.82 -5.78
C ALA A 115 1.04 12.24 -4.30
N CYS A 116 1.57 11.40 -3.40
CA CYS A 116 1.71 11.72 -1.98
C CYS A 116 2.71 12.87 -1.76
N PHE A 117 3.87 12.82 -2.37
CA PHE A 117 4.86 13.90 -2.26
C PHE A 117 4.34 15.21 -2.84
N ALA A 118 3.67 15.18 -4.00
CA ALA A 118 3.04 16.36 -4.57
C ALA A 118 1.93 16.95 -3.67
N ARG A 119 1.15 16.08 -3.01
CA ARG A 119 0.01 16.48 -2.18
C ARG A 119 0.40 17.00 -0.80
N PHE A 120 1.50 16.51 -0.25
CA PHE A 120 1.98 16.84 1.10
C PHE A 120 3.38 17.47 1.04
N PRO A 121 3.48 18.80 0.80
CA PRO A 121 4.78 19.48 0.66
C PRO A 121 5.73 19.32 1.86
N GLY A 122 5.19 19.12 3.06
CA GLY A 122 5.98 18.88 4.28
C GLY A 122 6.33 17.41 4.53
N LEU A 123 6.01 16.50 3.61
CA LEU A 123 6.35 15.10 3.72
C LEU A 123 7.73 14.85 3.09
N ASP A 124 8.80 14.83 3.89
CA ASP A 124 10.17 14.66 3.40
C ASP A 124 10.65 13.21 3.42
N VAL A 125 10.04 12.38 4.28
CA VAL A 125 10.43 10.97 4.48
C VAL A 125 9.20 10.09 4.58
N ILE A 126 9.24 8.96 3.89
CA ILE A 126 8.25 7.88 4.03
C ILE A 126 8.98 6.64 4.54
N ALA A 127 8.47 6.05 5.62
CA ALA A 127 8.92 4.76 6.11
C ALA A 127 8.20 3.61 5.37
N ALA A 128 8.80 2.44 5.39
CA ALA A 128 8.17 1.18 5.00
C ALA A 128 8.82 0.03 5.75
N ASP A 129 8.11 -1.06 5.89
CA ASP A 129 8.67 -2.31 6.39
C ASP A 129 8.02 -3.50 5.68
N HIS A 130 8.70 -4.64 5.73
CA HIS A 130 8.14 -5.92 5.33
C HIS A 130 8.69 -7.04 6.20
N PHE A 131 7.96 -8.13 6.34
CA PHE A 131 8.47 -9.33 6.99
C PHE A 131 9.62 -9.93 6.19
N ALA A 132 10.64 -10.45 6.88
CA ALA A 132 11.86 -10.96 6.26
C ALA A 132 11.61 -12.09 5.25
N ASP A 133 10.51 -12.81 5.40
CA ASP A 133 10.04 -13.86 4.50
C ASP A 133 9.21 -13.34 3.29
N ASN A 134 9.22 -12.01 3.04
CA ASN A 134 8.56 -11.38 1.90
C ASN A 134 9.56 -10.73 0.92
N PRO A 135 10.34 -11.52 0.15
CA PRO A 135 11.31 -10.97 -0.80
C PRO A 135 10.66 -10.20 -1.96
N GLY A 136 9.37 -10.41 -2.19
CA GLY A 136 8.60 -9.65 -3.19
C GLY A 136 8.52 -8.17 -2.84
N SER A 137 8.19 -7.86 -1.58
CA SER A 137 8.13 -6.49 -1.10
C SER A 137 9.50 -5.82 -1.08
N ALA A 138 10.56 -6.56 -0.67
CA ALA A 138 11.94 -6.06 -0.72
C ALA A 138 12.30 -5.51 -2.10
N ARG A 139 12.10 -6.33 -3.15
CA ARG A 139 12.39 -5.93 -4.52
C ARG A 139 11.59 -4.72 -5.01
N VAL A 140 10.35 -4.56 -4.54
CA VAL A 140 9.53 -3.38 -4.89
C VAL A 140 10.09 -2.13 -4.22
N LEU A 141 10.36 -2.19 -2.90
CA LEU A 141 10.90 -1.06 -2.15
C LEU A 141 12.26 -0.60 -2.71
N GLU A 142 13.17 -1.54 -3.00
CA GLU A 142 14.47 -1.26 -3.61
C GLU A 142 14.33 -0.57 -4.98
N LYS A 143 13.42 -1.04 -5.85
CA LYS A 143 13.15 -0.42 -7.15
C LYS A 143 12.53 0.99 -7.04
N LEU A 144 11.92 1.30 -5.93
CA LEU A 144 11.35 2.62 -5.65
C LEU A 144 12.37 3.58 -5.00
N GLY A 145 13.57 3.11 -4.70
CA GLY A 145 14.64 3.90 -4.09
C GLY A 145 14.58 3.97 -2.57
N PHE A 146 13.88 3.05 -1.93
CA PHE A 146 13.92 2.95 -0.47
C PHE A 146 15.26 2.38 0.01
N ASP A 147 15.87 3.06 0.98
CA ASP A 147 17.07 2.60 1.67
C ASP A 147 16.71 1.73 2.87
N ARG A 148 17.38 0.59 3.00
CA ARG A 148 17.24 -0.27 4.18
C ARG A 148 17.89 0.43 5.38
N THR A 149 17.15 0.53 6.49
CA THR A 149 17.62 1.24 7.70
C THR A 149 17.85 0.32 8.90
N GLY A 150 17.34 -0.90 8.86
CA GLY A 150 17.52 -1.82 9.98
C GLY A 150 16.61 -3.03 9.92
N THR A 151 16.55 -3.72 11.03
CA THR A 151 15.69 -4.89 11.26
C THR A 151 14.95 -4.74 12.58
N GLY A 152 13.85 -5.44 12.71
CA GLY A 152 13.05 -5.46 13.92
C GLY A 152 12.16 -6.69 13.99
N THR A 153 11.10 -6.58 14.74
CA THR A 153 10.08 -7.62 14.88
C THR A 153 8.72 -6.98 14.65
N GLY A 154 7.97 -7.55 13.70
CA GLY A 154 6.61 -7.12 13.35
C GLY A 154 5.56 -8.11 13.85
N ARG A 155 4.33 -7.63 14.00
CA ARG A 155 3.15 -8.45 14.30
C ARG A 155 2.20 -8.45 13.11
N SER A 156 1.55 -9.58 12.89
CA SER A 156 0.44 -9.73 11.95
C SER A 156 -0.70 -10.42 12.69
N LEU A 157 -1.93 -9.98 12.44
CA LEU A 157 -3.13 -10.65 12.99
C LEU A 157 -3.33 -12.06 12.43
N ALA A 158 -2.69 -12.38 11.31
CA ALA A 158 -2.73 -13.68 10.67
C ALA A 158 -1.53 -14.58 11.02
N ARG A 159 -0.65 -14.15 11.94
CA ARG A 159 0.47 -14.97 12.47
C ARG A 159 0.26 -15.24 13.95
N LEU A 160 0.62 -16.44 14.38
CA LEU A 160 0.55 -16.84 15.81
C LEU A 160 1.56 -16.05 16.65
N GLU A 161 2.74 -15.77 16.08
CA GLU A 161 3.84 -15.10 16.76
C GLU A 161 4.40 -13.93 15.94
N PRO A 162 5.04 -12.95 16.61
CA PRO A 162 5.80 -11.91 15.92
C PRO A 162 6.89 -12.52 15.04
N ALA A 163 7.18 -11.87 13.93
CA ALA A 163 8.20 -12.34 12.98
C ALA A 163 9.20 -11.24 12.66
N PRO A 164 10.44 -11.60 12.27
CA PRO A 164 11.44 -10.64 11.84
C PRO A 164 10.93 -9.77 10.69
N ASN A 165 11.18 -8.47 10.77
CA ASN A 165 10.90 -7.53 9.69
C ASN A 165 12.13 -6.67 9.35
N ILE A 166 12.09 -6.07 8.17
CA ILE A 166 13.15 -5.22 7.63
C ILE A 166 12.56 -3.84 7.40
N HIS A 167 13.26 -2.82 7.90
CA HIS A 167 12.80 -1.44 7.86
C HIS A 167 13.49 -0.66 6.75
N TYR A 168 12.76 0.27 6.15
CA TYR A 168 13.20 1.10 5.04
C TYR A 168 12.76 2.56 5.23
N ARG A 169 13.47 3.46 4.55
CA ARG A 169 13.08 4.87 4.39
C ARG A 169 13.27 5.31 2.96
N LEU A 170 12.39 6.16 2.49
CA LEU A 170 12.48 6.87 1.23
C LEU A 170 12.50 8.37 1.52
N PHE A 171 13.53 9.06 1.06
CA PHE A 171 13.61 10.50 1.11
C PHE A 171 13.01 11.10 -0.15
N ARG A 172 12.24 12.19 -0.01
CA ARG A 172 11.67 12.92 -1.14
C ARG A 172 12.71 13.23 -2.21
N VAL A 173 13.82 13.82 -1.79
CA VAL A 173 14.90 14.24 -2.72
C VAL A 173 15.45 13.07 -3.53
N THR A 174 15.58 11.90 -2.94
CA THR A 174 16.05 10.69 -3.63
C THR A 174 15.00 10.19 -4.64
N PHE A 175 13.73 10.23 -4.24
CA PHE A 175 12.63 9.79 -5.10
C PHE A 175 12.48 10.69 -6.32
N GLU A 176 12.43 12.02 -6.12
CA GLU A 176 12.26 13.00 -7.19
C GLU A 176 13.45 12.96 -8.17
N ALA A 177 14.69 12.83 -7.69
CA ALA A 177 15.86 12.68 -8.56
C ALA A 177 15.82 11.40 -9.43
N SER A 178 15.20 10.32 -8.95
CA SER A 178 15.06 9.07 -9.74
C SER A 178 13.94 9.13 -10.76
N ASP A 179 12.90 9.93 -10.52
CA ASP A 179 11.75 10.09 -11.43
C ASP A 179 12.09 10.98 -12.66
N GLU A 180 13.02 11.93 -12.51
CA GLU A 180 13.49 12.80 -13.62
C GLU A 180 14.34 12.05 -14.65
N VAL A 181 14.86 10.87 -14.32
CA VAL A 181 15.78 10.08 -15.18
C VAL A 181 15.05 8.90 -15.87
N SER A 182 13.77 8.64 -15.54
CA SER A 182 12.97 7.50 -16.04
C SER A 182 11.97 7.91 -17.09
#